data_a53f924dffef30df744d83d4ec43aa69
#
_entry.id   a53f924dffef30df744d83d4ec43aa69
#
_cell.length_a   1.000
_cell.length_b   1.000
_cell.length_c   1.000
_cell.angle_alpha   90.00
_cell.angle_beta   90.00
_cell.angle_gamma   90.00
#
_symmetry.space_group_name_H-M   'P 1'
#
loop_
_entity.id
_entity.type
_entity.pdbx_description
1 polymer ?
#
loop_
_entity_poly.entity_id
_entity_poly.type
_entity_poly.pdbx_seq_one_letter_code
_entity_poly.pdbx_strand_id
1 'polypeptide(L)'
;MPSKTDFNVSPYYDDFAESKKFHRVLYRPGFAVQARELTTQQSINQNQIEKMGDHVFKHGSMVIPGQINIDFRYEAVKLTSFTGTLSNFTGNTLTGGTSGVVADVLTVSATDGTDPDTLFVKYRNSGTDNVSNKFTDGETLTSGASTGETAVVNTCATGSSAHIDAGTYYINGFFVNVEQQSLILEKYSDQPSYRVGLTITETFVTSTDDTSLLDNATGSSNENATGAHRFKIDLTLAKLSLTSTADASFIELVRVDGGTVREKTEKTEYNILEDTLARRTFAESGDYSVVPFEIDVRESLKTGNNRGIYPSGEFTAKGVEASDALLAVGLSAGSAFVKGYEVRKIGTTFIDVSKARDFETASGQVTRFAQIPFVNITQMYGTPDVGFVSGESEVYKKVRLVDQEHSTRGTELTNNDGTVHDIGRAKTRAIEYNSGANSGVFMSTEALRTNTYKHYLFDVVMFAHLNVKGAASGALTTGETLTGGTSAATGVVESLTSLGEATITGITQANPPVVTCSGGHNFKEGQIIEIASVSGMT
;
A
#
# COMPACT_ATOMS: atom_id res chain seq x y z
N MET A 1 15.59 -41.57 -2.46
CA MET A 1 15.29 -41.95 -1.04
C MET A 1 14.17 -41.05 -0.59
N PRO A 2 13.16 -41.57 0.13
CA PRO A 2 12.00 -40.80 0.54
C PRO A 2 12.29 -39.59 1.46
N SER A 3 13.39 -39.58 2.19
CA SER A 3 13.82 -38.44 2.99
C SER A 3 15.27 -38.08 2.68
N LYS A 4 15.71 -36.89 3.08
CA LYS A 4 17.13 -36.50 3.00
C LYS A 4 17.98 -37.28 4.01
N THR A 5 17.37 -37.78 5.06
CA THR A 5 18.00 -38.50 6.13
C THR A 5 18.31 -39.95 5.68
N ASP A 6 19.56 -40.37 5.80
CA ASP A 6 19.97 -41.74 5.51
C ASP A 6 19.64 -42.64 6.71
N PHE A 7 18.82 -43.65 6.49
CA PHE A 7 18.46 -44.65 7.50
C PHE A 7 19.39 -45.88 7.48
N ASN A 8 20.30 -46.00 6.52
CA ASN A 8 21.29 -47.10 6.47
C ASN A 8 22.48 -46.80 7.37
N VAL A 9 22.22 -46.38 8.57
CA VAL A 9 23.21 -46.04 9.61
C VAL A 9 22.88 -46.77 10.91
N SER A 10 23.86 -46.90 11.79
CA SER A 10 23.64 -47.43 13.14
C SER A 10 22.59 -46.58 13.89
N PRO A 11 21.67 -47.20 14.62
CA PRO A 11 21.43 -48.64 14.85
C PRO A 11 20.44 -49.25 13.85
N TYR A 12 19.93 -48.54 12.86
CA TYR A 12 18.78 -48.94 12.05
C TYR A 12 19.15 -49.87 10.89
N TYR A 13 20.26 -49.59 10.20
CA TYR A 13 20.79 -50.36 9.07
C TYR A 13 19.71 -50.68 8.00
N ASP A 14 18.85 -49.74 7.66
CA ASP A 14 17.89 -49.92 6.58
C ASP A 14 18.61 -49.90 5.24
N ASP A 15 18.75 -51.06 4.63
CA ASP A 15 19.46 -51.26 3.38
C ASP A 15 18.57 -51.17 2.14
N PHE A 16 17.43 -50.46 2.26
CA PHE A 16 16.57 -50.22 1.13
C PHE A 16 17.31 -49.51 -0.01
N ALA A 17 17.25 -50.12 -1.17
CA ALA A 17 17.79 -49.54 -2.39
C ALA A 17 16.84 -49.85 -3.56
N GLU A 18 16.38 -48.82 -4.24
CA GLU A 18 15.44 -48.95 -5.39
C GLU A 18 16.04 -49.83 -6.52
N SER A 19 17.35 -49.75 -6.70
CA SER A 19 18.07 -50.56 -7.69
C SER A 19 17.93 -52.06 -7.47
N LYS A 20 17.69 -52.50 -6.24
CA LYS A 20 17.45 -53.91 -5.90
C LYS A 20 16.09 -54.42 -6.36
N LYS A 21 15.14 -53.50 -6.69
CA LYS A 21 13.80 -53.83 -7.17
C LYS A 21 12.98 -54.70 -6.21
N PHE A 22 13.22 -54.56 -4.89
CA PHE A 22 12.44 -55.26 -3.88
C PHE A 22 11.16 -54.49 -3.60
N HIS A 23 9.99 -55.12 -3.83
CA HIS A 23 8.69 -54.51 -3.65
C HIS A 23 7.94 -55.03 -2.42
N ARG A 24 8.43 -56.12 -1.80
CA ARG A 24 7.79 -56.71 -0.63
C ARG A 24 8.79 -57.56 0.17
N VAL A 25 8.74 -57.47 1.49
CA VAL A 25 9.45 -58.40 2.41
C VAL A 25 8.56 -59.61 2.66
N LEU A 26 9.14 -60.84 2.54
CA LEU A 26 8.45 -62.10 2.73
C LEU A 26 9.02 -62.81 3.94
N TYR A 27 8.32 -62.80 5.05
CA TYR A 27 8.75 -63.48 6.28
C TYR A 27 8.58 -64.97 6.16
N ARG A 28 9.63 -65.70 6.52
CA ARG A 28 9.63 -67.17 6.48
C ARG A 28 9.31 -67.74 7.85
N PRO A 29 8.37 -68.71 7.97
CA PRO A 29 8.13 -69.40 9.22
C PRO A 29 9.42 -70.11 9.74
N GLY A 30 9.67 -70.05 11.04
CA GLY A 30 10.82 -70.65 11.68
C GLY A 30 12.15 -69.87 11.60
N PHE A 31 12.15 -68.66 11.01
CA PHE A 31 13.28 -67.75 10.98
C PHE A 31 12.99 -66.50 11.80
N ALA A 32 14.01 -66.02 12.53
CA ALA A 32 13.88 -64.78 13.30
C ALA A 32 13.77 -63.57 12.37
N VAL A 33 12.82 -62.65 12.67
CA VAL A 33 12.67 -61.38 11.97
C VAL A 33 13.74 -60.41 12.46
N GLN A 34 14.46 -59.79 11.55
CA GLN A 34 15.46 -58.78 11.87
C GLN A 34 14.80 -57.38 11.89
N ALA A 35 15.24 -56.50 12.79
CA ALA A 35 14.72 -55.14 12.88
C ALA A 35 14.79 -54.40 11.53
N ARG A 36 15.90 -54.59 10.78
CA ARG A 36 16.08 -53.97 9.45
C ARG A 36 15.02 -54.40 8.44
N GLU A 37 14.46 -55.63 8.54
CA GLU A 37 13.43 -56.10 7.62
C GLU A 37 12.11 -55.37 7.85
N LEU A 38 11.81 -54.97 9.09
CA LEU A 38 10.68 -54.13 9.43
C LEU A 38 10.86 -52.70 8.94
N THR A 39 12.05 -52.13 9.12
CA THR A 39 12.35 -50.77 8.60
C THR A 39 12.37 -50.75 7.06
N THR A 40 12.98 -51.73 6.42
CA THR A 40 12.98 -51.84 4.95
C THR A 40 11.57 -51.99 4.38
N GLN A 41 10.67 -52.73 5.06
CA GLN A 41 9.26 -52.80 4.66
C GLN A 41 8.59 -51.41 4.66
N GLN A 42 8.87 -50.58 5.68
CA GLN A 42 8.35 -49.21 5.74
C GLN A 42 8.90 -48.35 4.60
N SER A 43 10.22 -48.46 4.33
CA SER A 43 10.86 -47.72 3.24
C SER A 43 10.36 -48.11 1.85
N ILE A 44 10.05 -49.41 1.63
CA ILE A 44 9.40 -49.87 0.40
C ILE A 44 8.03 -49.20 0.22
N ASN A 45 7.19 -49.19 1.27
CA ASN A 45 5.87 -48.58 1.21
C ASN A 45 5.96 -47.07 1.02
N GLN A 46 6.87 -46.39 1.74
CA GLN A 46 7.09 -44.96 1.62
C GLN A 46 7.55 -44.56 0.23
N ASN A 47 8.43 -45.33 -0.39
CA ASN A 47 8.88 -45.10 -1.77
C ASN A 47 7.73 -45.19 -2.79
N GLN A 48 6.71 -46.06 -2.57
CA GLN A 48 5.52 -46.08 -3.45
C GLN A 48 4.66 -44.84 -3.28
N ILE A 49 4.50 -44.35 -2.03
CA ILE A 49 3.77 -43.10 -1.73
C ILE A 49 4.50 -41.92 -2.34
N GLU A 50 5.81 -41.83 -2.17
CA GLU A 50 6.66 -40.79 -2.77
C GLU A 50 6.49 -40.73 -4.28
N LYS A 51 6.62 -41.86 -4.96
CA LYS A 51 6.46 -41.90 -6.44
C LYS A 51 5.12 -41.46 -6.90
N MET A 52 4.06 -41.82 -6.18
CA MET A 52 2.72 -41.33 -6.49
C MET A 52 2.61 -39.83 -6.21
N GLY A 53 3.14 -39.39 -5.06
CA GLY A 53 3.15 -37.99 -4.66
C GLY A 53 3.90 -37.10 -5.64
N ASP A 54 5.09 -37.53 -6.10
CA ASP A 54 5.93 -36.79 -7.04
C ASP A 54 5.30 -36.60 -8.43
N HIS A 55 4.29 -37.40 -8.77
CA HIS A 55 3.50 -37.18 -9.99
C HIS A 55 2.45 -36.08 -9.86
N VAL A 56 2.10 -35.71 -8.64
CA VAL A 56 1.04 -34.71 -8.36
C VAL A 56 1.63 -33.44 -7.76
N PHE A 57 2.55 -33.59 -6.81
CA PHE A 57 3.11 -32.51 -6.01
C PHE A 57 4.60 -32.36 -6.28
N LYS A 58 5.13 -31.16 -6.13
CA LYS A 58 6.55 -30.90 -5.97
C LYS A 58 6.90 -30.85 -4.48
N HIS A 59 8.17 -31.05 -4.16
CA HIS A 59 8.66 -30.83 -2.79
C HIS A 59 8.33 -29.40 -2.32
N GLY A 60 7.70 -29.29 -1.15
CA GLY A 60 7.25 -28.02 -0.60
C GLY A 60 5.83 -27.61 -0.97
N SER A 61 5.13 -28.35 -1.82
CA SER A 61 3.75 -28.03 -2.21
C SER A 61 2.80 -28.07 -1.04
N MET A 62 1.93 -27.09 -0.97
CA MET A 62 0.80 -27.04 -0.04
C MET A 62 -0.28 -28.01 -0.50
N VAL A 63 -0.61 -29.03 0.31
CA VAL A 63 -1.64 -30.05 0.02
C VAL A 63 -2.97 -29.65 0.66
N ILE A 64 -2.96 -29.35 1.94
CA ILE A 64 -4.10 -28.76 2.64
C ILE A 64 -3.70 -27.33 3.02
N PRO A 65 -4.43 -26.32 2.56
CA PRO A 65 -4.06 -24.93 2.80
C PRO A 65 -4.03 -24.59 4.30
N GLY A 66 -2.83 -24.28 4.81
CA GLY A 66 -2.68 -23.46 6.00
C GLY A 66 -2.44 -22.05 5.52
N GLN A 67 -3.44 -21.18 5.62
CA GLN A 67 -3.32 -19.83 5.10
C GLN A 67 -2.21 -19.07 5.82
N ILE A 68 -1.32 -18.47 5.04
CA ILE A 68 -0.32 -17.55 5.57
C ILE A 68 -0.82 -16.12 5.41
N ASN A 69 -0.80 -15.37 6.48
CA ASN A 69 -1.20 -13.96 6.52
C ASN A 69 -0.06 -13.12 7.07
N ILE A 70 0.11 -11.94 6.48
CA ILE A 70 1.08 -10.95 6.95
C ILE A 70 0.31 -9.78 7.52
N ASP A 71 0.65 -9.40 8.75
CA ASP A 71 0.16 -8.21 9.41
C ASP A 71 1.26 -7.16 9.45
N PHE A 72 1.08 -6.07 8.70
CA PHE A 72 2.00 -4.93 8.67
C PHE A 72 1.70 -3.88 9.75
N ARG A 73 0.65 -4.09 10.53
CA ARG A 73 0.24 -3.20 11.62
C ARG A 73 0.21 -3.93 12.95
N TYR A 74 1.24 -4.72 13.20
CA TYR A 74 1.37 -5.47 14.43
C TYR A 74 1.80 -4.54 15.54
N GLU A 75 0.85 -4.04 16.32
CA GLU A 75 1.07 -2.98 17.31
C GLU A 75 2.00 -3.47 18.42
N ALA A 76 3.06 -2.72 18.66
CA ALA A 76 4.10 -3.01 19.64
C ALA A 76 4.12 -1.94 20.74
N VAL A 77 4.26 -2.37 21.98
CA VAL A 77 4.41 -1.49 23.15
C VAL A 77 5.75 -1.81 23.81
N LYS A 78 6.70 -0.90 23.68
CA LYS A 78 7.99 -0.98 24.36
C LYS A 78 7.79 -0.67 25.85
N LEU A 79 8.45 -1.44 26.71
CA LEU A 79 8.35 -1.28 28.14
C LEU A 79 9.60 -0.61 28.72
N THR A 80 9.39 0.27 29.69
CA THR A 80 10.46 0.79 30.56
C THR A 80 10.72 -0.18 31.70
N SER A 81 9.65 -0.75 32.27
CA SER A 81 9.71 -1.69 33.38
C SER A 81 8.40 -2.49 33.46
N PHE A 82 8.44 -3.63 34.15
CA PHE A 82 7.25 -4.41 34.44
C PHE A 82 7.41 -5.17 35.77
N THR A 83 6.30 -5.65 36.31
CA THR A 83 6.28 -6.52 37.49
C THR A 83 5.95 -7.95 37.08
N GLY A 84 6.46 -8.94 37.81
CA GLY A 84 6.21 -10.36 37.51
C GLY A 84 7.08 -10.90 36.39
N THR A 85 6.54 -11.81 35.60
CA THR A 85 7.23 -12.43 34.47
C THR A 85 6.61 -11.97 33.15
N LEU A 86 7.44 -11.59 32.18
CA LEU A 86 6.98 -11.02 30.89
C LEU A 86 5.98 -11.95 30.17
N SER A 87 6.19 -13.27 30.22
CA SER A 87 5.28 -14.25 29.59
C SER A 87 3.86 -14.25 30.17
N ASN A 88 3.70 -13.79 31.42
CA ASN A 88 2.38 -13.75 32.08
C ASN A 88 1.43 -12.73 31.45
N PHE A 89 1.97 -11.77 30.68
CA PHE A 89 1.13 -10.82 29.97
C PHE A 89 0.44 -11.45 28.74
N THR A 90 1.00 -12.51 28.16
CA THR A 90 0.45 -13.14 26.96
C THR A 90 -0.97 -13.68 27.19
N GLY A 91 -1.88 -13.33 26.29
CA GLY A 91 -3.29 -13.73 26.36
C GLY A 91 -4.15 -12.92 27.33
N ASN A 92 -3.56 -11.97 28.06
CA ASN A 92 -4.27 -11.12 29.01
C ASN A 92 -4.62 -9.76 28.40
N THR A 93 -5.66 -9.15 28.97
CA THR A 93 -6.07 -7.78 28.60
C THR A 93 -5.32 -6.77 29.45
N LEU A 94 -4.83 -5.70 28.85
CA LEU A 94 -4.20 -4.57 29.52
C LEU A 94 -5.08 -3.34 29.45
N THR A 95 -5.08 -2.56 30.53
CA THR A 95 -5.76 -1.26 30.59
C THR A 95 -4.76 -0.17 30.94
N GLY A 96 -4.72 0.89 30.14
CA GLY A 96 -3.90 2.07 30.39
C GLY A 96 -4.46 2.91 31.54
N GLY A 97 -3.59 3.22 32.53
CA GLY A 97 -4.03 3.95 33.72
C GLY A 97 -4.32 5.43 33.45
N THR A 98 -3.75 6.02 32.42
CA THR A 98 -3.97 7.42 32.02
C THR A 98 -4.92 7.52 30.83
N SER A 99 -4.69 6.75 29.79
CA SER A 99 -5.49 6.80 28.55
C SER A 99 -6.85 6.12 28.71
N GLY A 100 -6.93 5.09 29.57
CA GLY A 100 -8.08 4.20 29.64
C GLY A 100 -8.23 3.29 28.41
N VAL A 101 -7.23 3.26 27.53
CA VAL A 101 -7.19 2.37 26.36
C VAL A 101 -7.08 0.93 26.82
N VAL A 102 -7.77 0.03 26.13
CA VAL A 102 -7.77 -1.41 26.42
C VAL A 102 -7.22 -2.19 25.24
N ALA A 103 -6.29 -3.10 25.52
CA ALA A 103 -5.68 -3.96 24.49
C ALA A 103 -5.45 -5.39 25.01
N ASP A 104 -5.52 -6.36 24.11
CA ASP A 104 -5.13 -7.76 24.37
C ASP A 104 -3.67 -7.98 23.99
N VAL A 105 -2.92 -8.66 24.82
CA VAL A 105 -1.55 -9.06 24.52
C VAL A 105 -1.56 -10.35 23.71
N LEU A 106 -1.06 -10.27 22.49
CA LEU A 106 -0.97 -11.42 21.58
C LEU A 106 0.28 -12.25 21.86
N THR A 107 1.41 -11.58 22.01
CA THR A 107 2.71 -12.22 22.32
C THR A 107 3.66 -11.20 22.95
N VAL A 108 4.76 -11.68 23.46
CA VAL A 108 5.79 -10.86 24.10
C VAL A 108 7.16 -11.17 23.54
N SER A 109 8.05 -10.19 23.59
CA SER A 109 9.47 -10.35 23.23
C SER A 109 10.32 -9.80 24.34
N ALA A 110 11.16 -10.63 24.92
CA ALA A 110 12.13 -10.19 25.91
C ALA A 110 13.21 -9.31 25.29
N THR A 111 13.84 -8.47 26.11
CA THR A 111 14.96 -7.66 25.70
C THR A 111 16.10 -8.53 25.15
N ASP A 112 16.75 -8.04 24.12
CA ASP A 112 17.96 -8.65 23.53
C ASP A 112 19.23 -7.81 23.76
N GLY A 113 19.11 -6.76 24.59
CA GLY A 113 20.19 -5.83 24.90
C GLY A 113 20.22 -4.60 23.98
N THR A 114 19.58 -4.67 22.81
CA THR A 114 19.38 -3.53 21.90
C THR A 114 17.95 -3.04 22.00
N ASP A 115 17.00 -3.94 21.93
CA ASP A 115 15.57 -3.68 22.04
C ASP A 115 15.09 -3.93 23.47
N PRO A 116 14.20 -3.09 24.02
CA PRO A 116 13.59 -3.31 25.32
C PRO A 116 12.59 -4.47 25.29
N ASP A 117 12.17 -4.90 26.48
CA ASP A 117 11.01 -5.79 26.60
C ASP A 117 9.81 -5.18 25.89
N THR A 118 9.13 -5.98 25.08
CA THR A 118 8.07 -5.51 24.18
C THR A 118 6.86 -6.40 24.26
N LEU A 119 5.68 -5.79 24.37
CA LEU A 119 4.39 -6.46 24.24
C LEU A 119 3.83 -6.20 22.83
N PHE A 120 3.35 -7.23 22.17
CA PHE A 120 2.61 -7.10 20.93
C PHE A 120 1.12 -7.21 21.25
N VAL A 121 0.37 -6.17 20.88
CA VAL A 121 -0.99 -5.99 21.37
C VAL A 121 -1.99 -5.78 20.22
N LYS A 122 -3.25 -6.08 20.52
CA LYS A 122 -4.40 -5.72 19.71
C LYS A 122 -5.30 -4.80 20.50
N TYR A 123 -5.36 -3.54 20.10
CA TYR A 123 -6.25 -2.57 20.76
C TYR A 123 -7.71 -2.95 20.57
N ARG A 124 -8.48 -2.92 21.65
CA ARG A 124 -9.91 -3.24 21.69
C ARG A 124 -10.78 -2.00 21.73
N ASN A 125 -10.46 -1.10 22.64
CA ASN A 125 -11.25 0.09 22.91
C ASN A 125 -10.35 1.32 22.91
N SER A 126 -10.90 2.42 22.41
CA SER A 126 -10.32 3.74 22.62
C SER A 126 -10.35 4.13 24.10
N GLY A 127 -9.59 5.14 24.43
CA GLY A 127 -9.54 5.69 25.78
C GLY A 127 -10.86 6.30 26.27
N THR A 128 -10.90 6.63 27.54
CA THR A 128 -12.08 7.26 28.17
C THR A 128 -12.39 8.65 27.63
N ASP A 129 -11.43 9.28 26.97
CA ASP A 129 -11.56 10.55 26.26
C ASP A 129 -12.18 10.42 24.85
N ASN A 130 -12.40 9.20 24.36
CA ASN A 130 -12.83 8.85 23.00
C ASN A 130 -11.92 9.40 21.88
N VAL A 131 -10.68 9.79 22.21
CA VAL A 131 -9.67 10.33 21.31
C VAL A 131 -8.44 9.41 21.26
N SER A 132 -7.95 9.01 22.43
CA SER A 132 -6.79 8.13 22.55
C SER A 132 -7.13 6.73 22.05
N ASN A 133 -6.39 6.27 21.03
CA ASN A 133 -6.58 4.95 20.42
C ASN A 133 -5.41 4.00 20.68
N LYS A 134 -4.33 4.49 21.28
CA LYS A 134 -3.13 3.77 21.72
C LYS A 134 -2.78 4.17 23.14
N PHE A 135 -1.96 3.36 23.78
CA PHE A 135 -1.40 3.70 25.09
C PHE A 135 -0.54 4.96 25.01
N THR A 136 -0.51 5.69 26.11
CA THR A 136 0.27 6.92 26.25
C THR A 136 1.68 6.61 26.78
N ASP A 137 2.70 7.27 26.27
CA ASP A 137 4.08 7.10 26.74
C ASP A 137 4.18 7.44 28.24
N GLY A 138 4.86 6.60 28.99
CA GLY A 138 5.03 6.73 30.44
C GLY A 138 3.86 6.25 31.31
N GLU A 139 2.71 5.84 30.71
CA GLU A 139 1.59 5.35 31.53
C GLU A 139 1.83 3.94 32.09
N THR A 140 1.18 3.64 33.18
CA THR A 140 1.17 2.32 33.80
C THR A 140 0.01 1.51 33.24
N LEU A 141 0.33 0.36 32.64
CA LEU A 141 -0.65 -0.64 32.20
C LEU A 141 -0.94 -1.60 33.34
N THR A 142 -2.20 -1.94 33.53
CA THR A 142 -2.61 -2.94 34.51
C THR A 142 -3.16 -4.16 33.78
N SER A 143 -2.63 -5.33 34.13
CA SER A 143 -3.10 -6.61 33.60
C SER A 143 -4.44 -6.99 34.21
N GLY A 144 -5.37 -7.48 33.39
CA GLY A 144 -6.62 -8.09 33.82
C GLY A 144 -6.46 -9.50 34.41
N ALA A 145 -5.24 -10.03 34.45
CA ALA A 145 -4.95 -11.30 35.11
C ALA A 145 -5.15 -11.21 36.63
N SER A 146 -5.48 -12.32 37.23
CA SER A 146 -5.65 -12.40 38.70
C SER A 146 -4.39 -12.08 39.50
N THR A 147 -3.24 -12.09 38.87
CA THR A 147 -1.93 -11.78 39.46
C THR A 147 -1.64 -10.28 39.52
N GLY A 148 -2.41 -9.45 38.81
CA GLY A 148 -2.33 -7.97 38.87
C GLY A 148 -1.01 -7.37 38.46
N GLU A 149 -0.30 -8.00 37.48
CA GLU A 149 0.96 -7.49 36.98
C GLU A 149 0.78 -6.12 36.31
N THR A 150 1.81 -5.30 36.42
CA THR A 150 1.83 -3.96 35.81
C THR A 150 3.03 -3.79 34.90
N ALA A 151 2.89 -2.97 33.89
CA ALA A 151 3.97 -2.58 32.98
C ALA A 151 3.94 -1.07 32.72
N VAL A 152 5.10 -0.44 32.56
CA VAL A 152 5.20 0.99 32.24
C VAL A 152 5.56 1.11 30.76
N VAL A 153 4.77 1.86 30.02
CA VAL A 153 4.98 2.12 28.61
C VAL A 153 6.21 3.01 28.42
N ASN A 154 7.14 2.60 27.59
CA ASN A 154 8.19 3.49 27.09
C ASN A 154 7.66 4.30 25.91
N THR A 155 7.28 3.58 24.84
CA THR A 155 6.62 4.17 23.66
C THR A 155 5.89 3.10 22.87
N CYS A 156 4.85 3.51 22.16
CA CYS A 156 4.16 2.64 21.21
C CYS A 156 4.82 2.69 19.84
N ALA A 157 4.88 1.54 19.17
CA ALA A 157 5.45 1.38 17.85
C ALA A 157 4.58 0.43 17.02
N THR A 158 4.80 0.41 15.72
CA THR A 158 4.14 -0.55 14.83
C THR A 158 5.20 -1.47 14.25
N GLY A 159 5.03 -2.75 14.43
CA GLY A 159 5.85 -3.80 13.85
C GLY A 159 5.11 -4.55 12.75
N SER A 160 5.66 -5.71 12.40
CA SER A 160 5.06 -6.61 11.41
C SER A 160 5.21 -8.05 11.83
N SER A 161 4.23 -8.87 11.48
CA SER A 161 4.20 -10.30 11.81
C SER A 161 3.70 -11.14 10.65
N ALA A 162 4.04 -12.43 10.70
CA ALA A 162 3.50 -13.46 9.83
C ALA A 162 2.79 -14.51 10.68
N HIS A 163 1.66 -14.98 10.20
CA HIS A 163 0.85 -16.01 10.85
C HIS A 163 0.55 -17.10 9.83
N ILE A 164 0.69 -18.35 10.23
CA ILE A 164 0.28 -19.50 9.43
C ILE A 164 -0.76 -20.30 10.19
N ASP A 165 -1.82 -20.70 9.50
CA ASP A 165 -2.82 -21.62 10.05
C ASP A 165 -2.38 -23.08 9.86
N ALA A 166 -3.08 -23.99 10.55
CA ALA A 166 -2.81 -25.42 10.40
C ALA A 166 -3.04 -25.88 8.96
N GLY A 167 -2.12 -26.71 8.46
CA GLY A 167 -2.14 -27.19 7.10
C GLY A 167 -1.29 -28.45 6.89
N THR A 168 -1.21 -28.94 5.65
CA THR A 168 -0.39 -30.12 5.31
C THR A 168 0.43 -29.80 4.06
N TYR A 169 1.72 -30.16 4.12
CA TYR A 169 2.69 -29.94 3.05
C TYR A 169 3.31 -31.25 2.58
N TYR A 170 3.64 -31.35 1.30
CA TYR A 170 4.34 -32.49 0.73
C TYR A 170 5.86 -32.28 0.82
N ILE A 171 6.52 -33.05 1.70
CA ILE A 171 7.93 -32.89 2.05
C ILE A 171 8.66 -34.21 1.84
N ASN A 172 9.60 -34.27 0.89
CA ASN A 172 10.47 -35.44 0.67
C ASN A 172 9.70 -36.79 0.66
N GLY A 173 8.52 -36.81 0.02
CA GLY A 173 7.69 -38.02 -0.04
C GLY A 173 6.69 -38.18 1.11
N PHE A 174 6.68 -37.30 2.09
CA PHE A 174 5.78 -37.33 3.25
C PHE A 174 4.75 -36.20 3.19
N PHE A 175 3.55 -36.46 3.71
CA PHE A 175 2.55 -35.45 3.98
C PHE A 175 2.70 -34.99 5.44
N VAL A 176 3.28 -33.80 5.63
CA VAL A 176 3.64 -33.27 6.94
C VAL A 176 2.66 -32.19 7.36
N ASN A 177 2.08 -32.34 8.56
CA ASN A 177 1.19 -31.36 9.13
C ASN A 177 1.98 -30.21 9.76
N VAL A 178 1.45 -29.01 9.62
CA VAL A 178 1.89 -27.80 10.30
C VAL A 178 0.79 -27.36 11.24
N GLU A 179 1.14 -27.04 12.46
CA GLU A 179 0.24 -26.37 13.41
C GLU A 179 0.27 -24.86 13.19
N GLN A 180 -0.69 -24.17 13.79
CA GLN A 180 -0.74 -22.71 13.77
C GLN A 180 0.50 -22.12 14.43
N GLN A 181 1.17 -21.19 13.72
CA GLN A 181 2.38 -20.53 14.20
C GLN A 181 2.32 -19.04 13.89
N SER A 182 3.05 -18.26 14.67
CA SER A 182 3.21 -16.81 14.48
C SER A 182 4.68 -16.43 14.56
N LEU A 183 5.09 -15.52 13.72
CA LEU A 183 6.48 -15.05 13.63
C LEU A 183 6.51 -13.53 13.53
N ILE A 184 7.29 -12.88 14.37
CA ILE A 184 7.55 -11.44 14.27
C ILE A 184 8.56 -11.21 13.15
N LEU A 185 8.17 -10.43 12.14
CA LEU A 185 9.05 -10.05 11.04
C LEU A 185 9.96 -8.90 11.44
N GLU A 186 9.36 -7.80 11.85
CA GLU A 186 10.07 -6.66 12.43
C GLU A 186 9.34 -6.19 13.69
N LYS A 187 10.11 -5.91 14.75
CA LYS A 187 9.54 -5.48 16.02
C LYS A 187 8.89 -4.09 15.94
N TYR A 188 9.49 -3.18 15.16
CA TYR A 188 9.15 -1.76 15.14
C TYR A 188 9.09 -1.15 13.74
N SER A 189 8.95 -1.98 12.72
CA SER A 189 8.81 -1.54 11.33
C SER A 189 7.65 -2.26 10.65
N ASP A 190 6.87 -1.51 9.93
CA ASP A 190 5.79 -1.97 9.05
C ASP A 190 6.26 -2.29 7.62
N GLN A 191 7.59 -2.15 7.37
CA GLN A 191 8.20 -2.38 6.05
C GLN A 191 9.21 -3.53 6.06
N PRO A 192 8.79 -4.76 6.41
CA PRO A 192 9.68 -5.91 6.38
C PRO A 192 10.12 -6.25 4.95
N SER A 193 11.32 -6.81 4.82
CA SER A 193 11.88 -7.29 3.56
C SER A 193 12.47 -8.68 3.75
N TYR A 194 11.62 -9.72 3.62
CA TYR A 194 11.93 -11.09 3.92
C TYR A 194 11.27 -12.08 2.97
N ARG A 195 11.88 -13.25 2.86
CA ARG A 195 11.25 -14.47 2.41
C ARG A 195 10.70 -15.18 3.65
N VAL A 196 9.40 -15.39 3.71
CA VAL A 196 8.72 -16.03 4.84
C VAL A 196 8.21 -17.39 4.41
N GLY A 197 8.48 -18.39 5.22
CA GLY A 197 8.14 -19.77 4.87
C GLY A 197 8.42 -20.76 5.98
N LEU A 198 8.49 -22.03 5.63
CA LEU A 198 8.67 -23.12 6.57
C LEU A 198 10.08 -23.69 6.47
N THR A 199 10.76 -23.78 7.60
CA THR A 199 12.03 -24.53 7.72
C THR A 199 11.73 -25.97 8.05
N ILE A 200 12.35 -26.89 7.30
CA ILE A 200 12.23 -28.33 7.48
C ILE A 200 13.32 -28.82 8.43
N THR A 201 12.92 -29.51 9.49
CA THR A 201 13.83 -30.14 10.43
C THR A 201 13.50 -31.63 10.53
N GLU A 202 14.47 -32.49 10.20
CA GLU A 202 14.35 -33.95 10.31
C GLU A 202 15.10 -34.41 11.56
N THR A 203 14.44 -35.15 12.44
CA THR A 203 15.04 -35.62 13.71
C THR A 203 14.65 -37.05 14.03
N PHE A 204 15.48 -37.72 14.83
CA PHE A 204 15.16 -38.99 15.47
C PHE A 204 14.75 -38.74 16.92
N VAL A 205 13.55 -39.16 17.27
CA VAL A 205 13.00 -39.04 18.63
C VAL A 205 13.20 -40.39 19.32
N THR A 206 13.89 -40.38 20.44
CA THR A 206 14.15 -41.56 21.28
C THR A 206 13.26 -41.53 22.52
N SER A 207 13.24 -42.64 23.28
CA SER A 207 12.52 -42.69 24.56
C SER A 207 13.11 -41.75 25.64
N THR A 208 14.32 -41.22 25.43
CA THR A 208 14.89 -40.18 26.29
C THR A 208 14.31 -38.79 25.98
N ASP A 209 13.97 -38.55 24.72
CA ASP A 209 13.41 -37.31 24.26
C ASP A 209 11.90 -37.25 24.51
N ASP A 210 11.22 -38.41 24.38
CA ASP A 210 9.80 -38.58 24.59
C ASP A 210 9.51 -39.85 25.39
N THR A 211 9.16 -39.70 26.65
CA THR A 211 8.87 -40.82 27.57
C THR A 211 7.59 -41.58 27.21
N SER A 212 6.74 -41.08 26.33
CA SER A 212 5.60 -41.82 25.80
C SER A 212 5.99 -42.99 24.91
N LEU A 213 7.26 -43.07 24.49
CA LEU A 213 7.84 -44.18 23.74
C LEU A 213 8.31 -45.33 24.63
N LEU A 214 8.20 -45.21 25.94
CA LEU A 214 8.44 -46.32 26.86
C LEU A 214 7.24 -47.29 26.84
N ASP A 215 7.53 -48.57 27.17
CA ASP A 215 6.46 -49.58 27.25
C ASP A 215 5.45 -49.21 28.35
N ASN A 216 4.17 -49.16 27.97
CA ASN A 216 3.04 -48.77 28.81
C ASN A 216 2.35 -49.98 29.51
N ALA A 217 2.95 -51.20 29.43
CA ALA A 217 2.39 -52.40 30.06
C ALA A 217 2.62 -52.37 31.57
N THR A 218 1.79 -51.57 32.27
CA THR A 218 1.85 -51.36 33.73
C THR A 218 1.76 -52.71 34.50
N GLY A 219 2.69 -52.92 35.42
CA GLY A 219 2.76 -54.11 36.23
C GLY A 219 3.37 -55.36 35.56
N SER A 220 3.89 -55.22 34.33
CA SER A 220 4.61 -56.26 33.63
C SER A 220 6.14 -56.11 33.81
N SER A 221 6.87 -57.19 33.49
CA SER A 221 8.37 -57.18 33.52
C SER A 221 8.96 -56.20 32.51
N ASN A 222 8.21 -55.76 31.53
CA ASN A 222 8.65 -54.86 30.47
C ASN A 222 8.19 -53.41 30.70
N GLU A 223 7.52 -53.11 31.81
CA GLU A 223 7.09 -51.75 32.14
C GLU A 223 8.29 -50.79 32.04
N ASN A 224 8.09 -49.66 31.32
CA ASN A 224 9.12 -48.66 31.04
C ASN A 224 10.34 -49.15 30.22
N ALA A 225 10.24 -50.30 29.58
CA ALA A 225 11.30 -50.70 28.61
C ALA A 225 11.34 -49.72 27.43
N THR A 226 12.53 -49.46 26.94
CA THR A 226 12.74 -48.51 25.82
C THR A 226 12.12 -49.06 24.51
N GLY A 227 11.26 -48.27 23.89
CA GLY A 227 10.64 -48.59 22.61
C GLY A 227 11.51 -48.24 21.39
N ALA A 228 10.98 -48.47 20.20
CA ALA A 228 11.60 -48.07 18.97
C ALA A 228 11.66 -46.55 18.81
N HIS A 229 12.69 -46.02 18.18
CA HIS A 229 12.83 -44.61 17.85
C HIS A 229 11.81 -44.21 16.78
N ARG A 230 11.52 -42.91 16.68
CA ARG A 230 10.62 -42.32 15.70
C ARG A 230 11.38 -41.33 14.81
N PHE A 231 11.13 -41.39 13.51
CA PHE A 231 11.55 -40.36 12.60
C PHE A 231 10.49 -39.25 12.58
N LYS A 232 10.91 -38.02 12.82
CA LYS A 232 10.04 -36.85 12.92
C LYS A 232 10.48 -35.81 11.93
N ILE A 233 9.51 -35.21 11.22
CA ILE A 233 9.71 -34.04 10.36
C ILE A 233 8.89 -32.90 10.97
N ASP A 234 9.56 -31.85 11.39
CA ASP A 234 8.96 -30.63 11.90
C ASP A 234 9.07 -29.52 10.86
N LEU A 235 8.00 -28.74 10.75
CA LEU A 235 7.93 -27.55 9.92
C LEU A 235 7.73 -26.33 10.81
N THR A 236 8.71 -25.42 10.82
CA THR A 236 8.70 -24.24 11.65
C THR A 236 8.66 -22.98 10.80
N LEU A 237 7.72 -22.07 11.10
CA LEU A 237 7.62 -20.78 10.43
C LEU A 237 8.88 -19.95 10.68
N ALA A 238 9.54 -19.53 9.62
CA ALA A 238 10.79 -18.79 9.66
C ALA A 238 10.84 -17.68 8.61
N LYS A 239 11.79 -16.76 8.80
CA LYS A 239 12.08 -15.69 7.84
C LYS A 239 13.53 -15.78 7.39
N LEU A 240 13.79 -15.56 6.11
CA LEU A 240 15.11 -15.45 5.51
C LEU A 240 15.25 -14.09 4.83
N SER A 241 16.48 -13.59 4.70
CA SER A 241 16.71 -12.38 3.90
C SER A 241 16.37 -12.62 2.43
N LEU A 242 15.98 -11.57 1.70
CA LEU A 242 15.66 -11.67 0.27
C LEU A 242 16.84 -12.22 -0.58
N THR A 243 18.08 -12.03 -0.11
CA THR A 243 19.30 -12.47 -0.79
C THR A 243 19.78 -13.85 -0.35
N SER A 244 19.09 -14.47 0.61
CA SER A 244 19.47 -15.81 1.10
C SER A 244 19.28 -16.85 0.00
N THR A 245 20.26 -17.74 -0.16
CA THR A 245 20.22 -18.90 -1.06
C THR A 245 20.10 -20.23 -0.30
N ALA A 246 19.75 -20.19 0.99
CA ALA A 246 19.64 -21.36 1.86
C ALA A 246 18.31 -22.11 1.63
N ASP A 247 18.09 -22.61 0.41
CA ASP A 247 16.78 -23.13 0.00
C ASP A 247 16.60 -24.64 0.23
N ALA A 248 17.66 -25.37 0.54
CA ALA A 248 17.59 -26.83 0.62
C ALA A 248 16.65 -27.37 1.71
N SER A 249 16.40 -26.61 2.75
CA SER A 249 15.50 -26.95 3.87
C SER A 249 14.47 -25.88 4.16
N PHE A 250 14.20 -24.98 3.20
CA PHE A 250 13.26 -23.88 3.36
C PHE A 250 12.23 -23.87 2.23
N ILE A 251 10.96 -23.78 2.59
CA ILE A 251 9.84 -23.66 1.66
C ILE A 251 9.34 -22.23 1.74
N GLU A 252 9.53 -21.45 0.69
CA GLU A 252 9.00 -20.09 0.61
C GLU A 252 7.50 -20.10 0.40
N LEU A 253 6.74 -19.43 1.26
CA LEU A 253 5.30 -19.29 1.14
C LEU A 253 4.88 -17.86 0.78
N VAL A 254 5.64 -16.88 1.27
CA VAL A 254 5.39 -15.47 1.01
C VAL A 254 6.70 -14.72 0.85
N ARG A 255 6.75 -13.86 -0.13
CA ARG A 255 7.83 -12.90 -0.30
C ARG A 255 7.32 -11.50 -0.04
N VAL A 256 7.95 -10.82 0.90
CA VAL A 256 7.64 -9.44 1.28
C VAL A 256 8.86 -8.57 0.99
N ASP A 257 8.66 -7.42 0.37
CA ASP A 257 9.71 -6.48 0.04
C ASP A 257 9.22 -5.05 0.28
N GLY A 258 9.88 -4.35 1.21
CA GLY A 258 9.53 -2.99 1.62
C GLY A 258 8.06 -2.88 2.09
N GLY A 259 7.57 -3.84 2.90
CA GLY A 259 6.20 -3.86 3.38
C GLY A 259 5.15 -4.21 2.31
N THR A 260 5.57 -4.72 1.16
CA THR A 260 4.66 -5.15 0.10
C THR A 260 4.79 -6.65 -0.16
N VAL A 261 3.67 -7.36 -0.15
CA VAL A 261 3.63 -8.76 -0.54
C VAL A 261 3.86 -8.86 -2.05
N ARG A 262 4.93 -9.55 -2.46
CA ARG A 262 5.28 -9.76 -3.88
C ARG A 262 4.73 -11.07 -4.41
N GLU A 263 4.85 -12.12 -3.63
CA GLU A 263 4.41 -13.48 -3.97
C GLU A 263 3.76 -14.11 -2.74
N LYS A 264 2.73 -14.91 -2.93
CA LYS A 264 2.02 -15.61 -1.86
C LYS A 264 1.42 -16.90 -2.37
N THR A 265 1.68 -18.00 -1.68
CA THR A 265 1.04 -19.30 -1.92
C THR A 265 -0.27 -19.38 -1.13
N GLU A 266 -1.40 -19.45 -1.82
CA GLU A 266 -2.73 -19.39 -1.19
C GLU A 266 -3.60 -20.64 -1.39
N LYS A 267 -3.25 -21.50 -2.34
CA LYS A 267 -4.08 -22.64 -2.77
C LYS A 267 -3.32 -23.95 -2.73
N THR A 268 -4.05 -25.05 -2.70
CA THR A 268 -3.46 -26.37 -2.92
C THR A 268 -2.75 -26.41 -4.26
N GLU A 269 -1.50 -26.83 -4.24
CA GLU A 269 -0.63 -26.84 -5.41
C GLU A 269 -0.52 -28.24 -6.01
N TYR A 270 -1.26 -28.52 -7.05
CA TYR A 270 -1.10 -29.70 -7.90
C TYR A 270 -0.09 -29.42 -9.01
N ASN A 271 1.13 -29.04 -8.65
CA ASN A 271 2.07 -28.33 -9.51
C ASN A 271 2.27 -28.98 -10.89
N ILE A 272 2.42 -30.29 -10.96
CA ILE A 272 2.67 -31.00 -12.24
C ILE A 272 1.42 -31.02 -13.11
N LEU A 273 0.27 -31.29 -12.51
CA LEU A 273 -1.01 -31.31 -13.21
C LEU A 273 -1.40 -29.89 -13.61
N GLU A 274 -1.24 -28.93 -12.71
CA GLU A 274 -1.53 -27.53 -12.94
C GLU A 274 -0.67 -26.95 -14.06
N ASP A 275 0.66 -27.17 -14.03
CA ASP A 275 1.57 -26.75 -15.11
C ASP A 275 1.18 -27.33 -16.48
N THR A 276 0.70 -28.56 -16.50
CA THR A 276 0.25 -29.21 -17.74
C THR A 276 -1.04 -28.60 -18.26
N LEU A 277 -2.02 -28.37 -17.39
CA LEU A 277 -3.29 -27.76 -17.74
C LEU A 277 -3.10 -26.28 -18.13
N ALA A 278 -2.30 -25.54 -17.36
CA ALA A 278 -1.99 -24.14 -17.65
C ALA A 278 -1.35 -23.97 -19.02
N ARG A 279 -0.35 -24.80 -19.34
CA ARG A 279 0.31 -24.79 -20.66
C ARG A 279 -0.68 -25.08 -21.80
N ARG A 280 -1.60 -26.02 -21.61
CA ARG A 280 -2.64 -26.32 -22.61
C ARG A 280 -3.61 -25.16 -22.76
N THR A 281 -4.09 -24.59 -21.66
CA THR A 281 -4.98 -23.43 -21.68
C THR A 281 -4.33 -22.24 -22.37
N PHE A 282 -3.07 -21.96 -22.07
CA PHE A 282 -2.32 -20.88 -22.72
C PHE A 282 -2.10 -21.14 -24.21
N ALA A 283 -1.80 -22.40 -24.60
CA ALA A 283 -1.62 -22.76 -26.01
C ALA A 283 -2.92 -22.64 -26.83
N GLU A 284 -4.09 -22.83 -26.21
CA GLU A 284 -5.39 -22.76 -26.87
C GLU A 284 -5.96 -21.33 -26.88
N SER A 285 -5.80 -20.56 -25.81
CA SER A 285 -6.54 -19.30 -25.59
C SER A 285 -5.64 -18.07 -25.35
N GLY A 286 -4.34 -18.26 -25.08
CA GLY A 286 -3.45 -17.20 -24.67
C GLY A 286 -3.83 -16.61 -23.30
N ASP A 287 -3.42 -15.36 -23.06
CA ASP A 287 -3.80 -14.61 -21.85
C ASP A 287 -5.16 -13.94 -22.07
N TYR A 288 -6.07 -14.07 -21.10
CA TYR A 288 -7.39 -13.44 -21.18
C TYR A 288 -7.96 -13.11 -19.81
N SER A 289 -8.78 -12.05 -19.75
CA SER A 289 -9.55 -11.72 -18.56
C SER A 289 -10.95 -12.35 -18.64
N VAL A 290 -11.40 -12.92 -17.52
CA VAL A 290 -12.76 -13.44 -17.35
C VAL A 290 -13.65 -12.37 -16.74
N VAL A 291 -13.19 -11.76 -15.66
CA VAL A 291 -13.80 -10.58 -15.05
C VAL A 291 -12.76 -9.48 -15.08
N PRO A 292 -13.00 -8.38 -15.81
CA PRO A 292 -12.02 -7.31 -15.93
C PRO A 292 -11.73 -6.66 -14.58
N PHE A 293 -10.47 -6.26 -14.41
CA PHE A 293 -10.04 -5.45 -13.27
C PHE A 293 -10.26 -3.99 -13.60
N GLU A 294 -11.04 -3.30 -12.77
CA GLU A 294 -11.27 -1.87 -12.91
C GLU A 294 -10.34 -1.09 -11.99
N ILE A 295 -9.85 0.03 -12.51
CA ILE A 295 -9.00 0.95 -11.74
C ILE A 295 -9.85 2.15 -11.33
N ASP A 296 -9.85 2.45 -10.03
CA ASP A 296 -10.49 3.63 -9.45
C ASP A 296 -9.41 4.47 -8.75
N VAL A 297 -9.29 5.72 -9.14
CA VAL A 297 -8.31 6.64 -8.57
C VAL A 297 -9.01 7.67 -7.71
N ARG A 298 -8.66 7.71 -6.44
CA ARG A 298 -9.24 8.61 -5.44
C ARG A 298 -8.15 9.31 -4.63
N GLU A 299 -8.56 10.31 -3.87
CA GLU A 299 -7.72 10.87 -2.83
C GLU A 299 -7.47 9.84 -1.71
N SER A 300 -6.25 9.80 -1.19
CA SER A 300 -5.94 8.99 -0.01
C SER A 300 -6.65 9.58 1.21
N LEU A 301 -6.46 10.86 1.48
CA LEU A 301 -7.07 11.55 2.61
C LEU A 301 -8.53 11.94 2.32
N LYS A 302 -9.44 11.53 3.21
CA LYS A 302 -10.84 11.94 3.18
C LYS A 302 -11.03 13.25 3.92
N THR A 303 -11.38 14.30 3.19
CA THR A 303 -11.70 15.63 3.75
C THR A 303 -13.09 16.08 3.30
N GLY A 304 -13.95 16.48 4.23
CA GLY A 304 -15.28 16.95 3.90
C GLY A 304 -16.07 15.95 3.03
N ASN A 305 -16.57 16.43 1.90
CA ASN A 305 -17.37 15.64 0.95
C ASN A 305 -16.55 15.03 -0.19
N ASN A 306 -15.24 15.00 -0.06
CA ASN A 306 -14.43 14.35 -1.08
C ASN A 306 -14.65 12.82 -1.09
N ARG A 307 -14.18 12.16 -2.15
CA ARG A 307 -14.22 10.70 -2.25
C ARG A 307 -12.95 10.05 -1.72
N GLY A 308 -12.24 10.69 -0.79
CA GLY A 308 -11.08 10.14 -0.13
C GLY A 308 -11.40 8.84 0.60
N ILE A 309 -10.40 7.97 0.69
CA ILE A 309 -10.59 6.62 1.22
C ILE A 309 -10.44 6.63 2.74
N TYR A 310 -9.38 7.24 3.26
CA TYR A 310 -9.00 7.15 4.67
C TYR A 310 -9.29 8.47 5.40
N PRO A 311 -9.96 8.45 6.54
CA PRO A 311 -10.07 9.62 7.42
C PRO A 311 -8.70 10.13 7.89
N SER A 312 -8.67 11.37 8.35
CA SER A 312 -7.45 11.96 8.94
C SER A 312 -6.99 11.13 10.15
N GLY A 313 -5.70 10.86 10.23
CA GLY A 313 -5.09 10.02 11.27
C GLY A 313 -5.23 8.53 11.04
N GLU A 314 -5.91 8.07 10.00
CA GLU A 314 -5.88 6.67 9.61
C GLU A 314 -4.66 6.37 8.73
N PHE A 315 -4.20 5.12 8.87
CA PHE A 315 -3.10 4.59 8.08
C PHE A 315 -3.64 3.77 6.92
N THR A 316 -2.97 3.89 5.80
CA THR A 316 -3.26 3.11 4.60
C THR A 316 -2.85 1.64 4.78
N ALA A 317 -3.18 0.79 3.82
CA ALA A 317 -2.80 -0.61 3.85
C ALA A 317 -1.28 -0.85 3.94
N LYS A 318 -0.46 0.14 3.58
CA LYS A 318 1.00 0.10 3.72
C LYS A 318 1.53 0.67 5.04
N GLY A 319 0.67 1.06 5.96
CA GLY A 319 1.07 1.67 7.22
C GLY A 319 1.52 3.12 7.10
N VAL A 320 1.25 3.79 5.98
CA VAL A 320 1.53 5.21 5.76
C VAL A 320 0.31 6.01 6.20
N GLU A 321 0.50 7.10 6.92
CA GLU A 321 -0.61 7.98 7.28
C GLU A 321 -1.21 8.62 6.02
N ALA A 322 -2.53 8.62 5.94
CA ALA A 322 -3.24 9.22 4.84
C ALA A 322 -2.96 10.73 4.75
N SER A 323 -2.59 11.20 3.59
CA SER A 323 -2.25 12.60 3.35
C SER A 323 -2.77 13.08 2.00
N ASP A 324 -2.81 14.39 1.84
CA ASP A 324 -3.16 15.06 0.58
C ASP A 324 -2.06 14.94 -0.49
N ALA A 325 -0.85 14.51 -0.10
CA ALA A 325 0.24 14.19 -1.03
C ALA A 325 0.09 12.80 -1.69
N LEU A 326 -0.91 12.02 -1.28
CA LEU A 326 -1.13 10.65 -1.75
C LEU A 326 -2.44 10.51 -2.54
N LEU A 327 -2.39 9.68 -3.57
CA LEU A 327 -3.57 9.12 -4.23
C LEU A 327 -3.76 7.68 -3.75
N ALA A 328 -5.00 7.25 -3.64
CA ALA A 328 -5.38 5.86 -3.45
C ALA A 328 -5.86 5.29 -4.79
N VAL A 329 -5.06 4.40 -5.36
CA VAL A 329 -5.41 3.69 -6.59
C VAL A 329 -6.06 2.37 -6.21
N GLY A 330 -7.36 2.26 -6.44
CA GLY A 330 -8.15 1.06 -6.20
C GLY A 330 -8.10 0.12 -7.39
N LEU A 331 -7.83 -1.15 -7.12
CA LEU A 331 -8.00 -2.22 -8.09
C LEU A 331 -9.18 -3.09 -7.66
N SER A 332 -10.20 -3.19 -8.50
CA SER A 332 -11.42 -3.95 -8.19
C SER A 332 -11.19 -5.45 -8.10
N ALA A 333 -12.19 -6.17 -7.61
CA ALA A 333 -12.27 -7.61 -7.81
C ALA A 333 -12.24 -7.94 -9.32
N GLY A 334 -11.64 -9.06 -9.65
CA GLY A 334 -11.53 -9.51 -11.05
C GLY A 334 -10.88 -10.88 -11.13
N SER A 335 -10.89 -11.48 -12.32
CA SER A 335 -10.20 -12.72 -12.60
C SER A 335 -9.66 -12.75 -14.02
N ALA A 336 -8.48 -13.31 -14.18
CA ALA A 336 -7.83 -13.47 -15.47
C ALA A 336 -7.02 -14.77 -15.48
N PHE A 337 -6.77 -15.29 -16.67
CA PHE A 337 -5.80 -16.35 -16.89
C PHE A 337 -4.54 -15.73 -17.50
N VAL A 338 -3.41 -15.89 -16.82
CA VAL A 338 -2.11 -15.40 -17.25
C VAL A 338 -1.19 -16.61 -17.39
N LYS A 339 -0.68 -16.84 -18.59
CA LYS A 339 0.07 -18.06 -18.94
C LYS A 339 -0.69 -19.35 -18.59
N GLY A 340 -2.02 -19.27 -18.61
CA GLY A 340 -2.91 -20.38 -18.27
C GLY A 340 -3.20 -20.58 -16.78
N TYR A 341 -2.56 -19.81 -15.89
CA TYR A 341 -2.85 -19.83 -14.46
C TYR A 341 -3.94 -18.81 -14.11
N GLU A 342 -4.87 -19.21 -13.26
CA GLU A 342 -5.91 -18.32 -12.77
C GLU A 342 -5.35 -17.31 -11.76
N VAL A 343 -5.50 -16.04 -12.07
CA VAL A 343 -5.28 -14.93 -11.14
C VAL A 343 -6.62 -14.36 -10.74
N ARG A 344 -7.02 -14.54 -9.49
CA ARG A 344 -8.30 -14.08 -8.98
C ARG A 344 -8.13 -13.12 -7.82
N LYS A 345 -8.80 -11.99 -7.90
CA LYS A 345 -8.88 -10.99 -6.84
C LYS A 345 -10.33 -10.89 -6.36
N ILE A 346 -10.54 -11.05 -5.05
CA ILE A 346 -11.88 -11.17 -4.47
C ILE A 346 -12.47 -9.82 -4.10
N GLY A 347 -11.65 -8.85 -3.72
CA GLY A 347 -12.13 -7.53 -3.27
C GLY A 347 -11.30 -6.38 -3.81
N THR A 348 -11.83 -5.17 -3.70
CA THR A 348 -11.08 -3.95 -4.05
C THR A 348 -9.97 -3.70 -3.03
N THR A 349 -8.77 -3.48 -3.51
CA THR A 349 -7.64 -3.03 -2.67
C THR A 349 -7.14 -1.70 -3.19
N PHE A 350 -6.72 -0.84 -2.27
CA PHE A 350 -6.15 0.46 -2.59
C PHE A 350 -4.64 0.44 -2.36
N ILE A 351 -3.91 1.00 -3.30
CA ILE A 351 -2.46 1.19 -3.24
C ILE A 351 -2.20 2.69 -3.21
N ASP A 352 -1.39 3.13 -2.26
CA ASP A 352 -0.99 4.52 -2.18
C ASP A 352 0.06 4.83 -3.23
N VAL A 353 -0.17 5.90 -3.96
CA VAL A 353 0.75 6.43 -4.95
C VAL A 353 0.98 7.88 -4.62
N SER A 354 2.24 8.27 -4.45
CA SER A 354 2.59 9.67 -4.27
C SER A 354 2.14 10.48 -5.47
N LYS A 355 1.48 11.60 -5.22
CA LYS A 355 1.18 12.55 -6.27
C LYS A 355 2.50 13.04 -6.87
N ALA A 356 2.58 13.09 -8.19
CA ALA A 356 3.79 13.55 -8.86
C ALA A 356 4.14 14.99 -8.48
N ARG A 357 3.09 15.77 -8.12
CA ARG A 357 3.21 17.14 -7.62
C ARG A 357 2.01 17.47 -6.76
N ASP A 358 2.25 18.14 -5.66
CA ASP A 358 1.22 18.62 -4.76
C ASP A 358 0.48 19.80 -5.40
N PHE A 359 1.21 20.83 -5.76
CA PHE A 359 0.74 21.97 -6.55
C PHE A 359 1.84 22.44 -7.49
N GLU A 360 1.49 22.70 -8.70
CA GLU A 360 2.24 23.62 -9.55
C GLU A 360 1.24 24.60 -10.13
N THR A 361 1.31 25.83 -9.70
CA THR A 361 0.60 26.93 -10.38
C THR A 361 1.26 27.10 -11.73
N ALA A 362 0.67 26.53 -12.77
CA ALA A 362 1.06 26.84 -14.12
C ALA A 362 0.44 28.17 -14.50
N SER A 363 1.09 29.26 -14.12
CA SER A 363 0.65 30.60 -14.49
C SER A 363 1.02 30.89 -15.93
N GLY A 364 0.18 31.67 -16.60
CA GLY A 364 0.43 32.16 -17.94
C GLY A 364 0.35 31.11 -19.05
N GLN A 365 -0.42 30.04 -18.90
CA GLN A 365 -0.71 29.14 -20.01
C GLN A 365 -1.49 29.85 -21.09
N VAL A 366 -0.93 29.92 -22.30
CA VAL A 366 -1.65 30.52 -23.44
C VAL A 366 -2.81 29.62 -23.82
N THR A 367 -4.01 30.11 -23.55
CA THR A 367 -5.25 29.36 -23.80
C THR A 367 -6.10 30.13 -24.80
N ARG A 368 -6.48 29.48 -25.90
CA ARG A 368 -7.41 30.05 -26.86
C ARG A 368 -8.74 29.33 -26.74
N PHE A 369 -9.78 30.06 -26.39
CA PHE A 369 -11.13 29.53 -26.42
C PHE A 369 -11.60 29.34 -27.87
N ALA A 370 -11.90 28.09 -28.22
CA ALA A 370 -12.56 27.74 -29.47
C ALA A 370 -14.02 27.36 -29.18
N GLN A 371 -14.85 27.30 -30.18
CA GLN A 371 -16.27 26.90 -30.08
C GLN A 371 -16.46 25.39 -29.85
N ILE A 372 -15.53 24.75 -29.24
CA ILE A 372 -15.48 23.31 -28.98
C ILE A 372 -15.25 23.10 -27.47
N PRO A 373 -15.62 21.94 -26.91
CA PRO A 373 -15.61 21.72 -25.47
C PRO A 373 -14.19 21.61 -24.86
N PHE A 374 -13.15 21.97 -25.59
CA PHE A 374 -11.78 22.03 -25.13
C PHE A 374 -11.06 23.29 -25.61
N VAL A 375 -9.98 23.62 -24.93
CA VAL A 375 -9.03 24.66 -25.35
C VAL A 375 -7.71 24.00 -25.70
N ASN A 376 -7.04 24.48 -26.75
CA ASN A 376 -5.70 24.04 -27.05
C ASN A 376 -4.72 24.81 -26.18
N ILE A 377 -3.94 24.10 -25.40
CA ILE A 377 -2.88 24.66 -24.56
C ILE A 377 -1.51 24.32 -25.14
N THR A 378 -0.62 25.28 -25.07
CA THR A 378 0.79 25.16 -25.43
C THR A 378 1.63 25.42 -24.19
N GLN A 379 2.90 25.08 -24.21
CA GLN A 379 3.84 25.34 -23.11
C GLN A 379 3.35 24.80 -21.77
N MET A 380 2.76 23.60 -21.77
CA MET A 380 2.28 22.98 -20.56
C MET A 380 3.44 22.52 -19.69
N TYR A 381 3.41 22.92 -18.42
CA TYR A 381 4.37 22.54 -17.40
C TYR A 381 3.73 21.57 -16.41
N GLY A 382 4.45 20.52 -16.07
CA GLY A 382 3.99 19.55 -15.10
C GLY A 382 2.96 18.56 -15.63
N THR A 383 2.49 17.72 -14.73
CA THR A 383 1.48 16.70 -15.01
C THR A 383 0.16 17.18 -14.45
N PRO A 384 -0.95 17.13 -15.21
CA PRO A 384 -2.26 17.43 -14.66
C PRO A 384 -2.59 16.42 -13.56
N ASP A 385 -2.91 16.92 -12.41
CA ASP A 385 -3.36 16.14 -11.28
C ASP A 385 -4.88 15.99 -11.37
N VAL A 386 -5.40 14.81 -11.07
CA VAL A 386 -6.83 14.51 -11.07
C VAL A 386 -7.46 14.67 -9.69
N GLY A 387 -6.64 14.87 -8.66
CA GLY A 387 -7.07 15.10 -7.31
C GLY A 387 -7.62 16.51 -7.09
N PHE A 388 -8.12 16.74 -5.90
CA PHE A 388 -8.54 18.08 -5.48
C PHE A 388 -7.69 18.56 -4.30
N VAL A 389 -7.76 19.83 -4.05
CA VAL A 389 -7.00 20.52 -3.02
C VAL A 389 -7.56 20.17 -1.65
N SER A 390 -6.70 19.98 -0.65
CA SER A 390 -7.11 19.81 0.74
C SER A 390 -8.03 20.96 1.18
N GLY A 391 -9.16 20.60 1.79
CA GLY A 391 -10.20 21.55 2.18
C GLY A 391 -11.23 21.90 1.10
N GLU A 392 -11.06 21.43 -0.13
CA GLU A 392 -12.03 21.61 -1.20
C GLU A 392 -13.00 20.42 -1.26
N SER A 393 -14.27 20.69 -1.44
CA SER A 393 -15.31 19.64 -1.52
C SER A 393 -15.49 19.02 -2.91
N GLU A 394 -14.71 19.45 -3.88
CA GLU A 394 -14.90 19.09 -5.28
C GLU A 394 -13.87 18.10 -5.80
N VAL A 395 -14.31 17.16 -6.63
CA VAL A 395 -13.50 16.08 -7.17
C VAL A 395 -12.55 16.53 -8.30
N TYR A 396 -12.85 17.66 -8.93
CA TYR A 396 -12.12 18.12 -10.11
C TYR A 396 -11.20 19.30 -9.78
N LYS A 397 -10.02 19.29 -10.35
CA LYS A 397 -9.03 20.37 -10.19
C LYS A 397 -9.58 21.69 -10.72
N LYS A 398 -9.53 22.73 -9.91
CA LYS A 398 -9.86 24.10 -10.32
C LYS A 398 -8.70 24.72 -11.10
N VAL A 399 -9.04 25.47 -12.12
CA VAL A 399 -8.11 26.23 -12.94
C VAL A 399 -8.43 27.71 -12.78
N ARG A 400 -7.42 28.50 -12.42
CA ARG A 400 -7.50 29.96 -12.50
C ARG A 400 -7.29 30.37 -13.96
N LEU A 401 -8.15 31.22 -14.46
CA LEU A 401 -7.99 31.87 -15.76
C LEU A 401 -7.43 33.27 -15.51
N VAL A 402 -6.31 33.54 -16.11
CA VAL A 402 -5.60 34.82 -15.93
C VAL A 402 -5.41 35.52 -17.28
N ASP A 403 -5.20 36.82 -17.28
CA ASP A 403 -5.12 37.64 -18.48
C ASP A 403 -3.68 37.81 -19.00
N GLN A 404 -2.79 36.88 -18.68
CA GLN A 404 -1.37 36.98 -18.99
C GLN A 404 -0.81 35.75 -19.70
N GLU A 405 0.23 35.99 -20.47
CA GLU A 405 1.07 34.94 -21.03
C GLU A 405 2.21 34.60 -20.07
N HIS A 406 2.56 33.32 -20.06
CA HIS A 406 3.69 32.82 -19.30
C HIS A 406 4.87 32.52 -20.23
N SER A 407 6.03 33.08 -19.96
CA SER A 407 7.22 32.86 -20.79
C SER A 407 8.17 31.81 -20.24
N THR A 408 8.20 31.63 -18.94
CA THR A 408 9.13 30.73 -18.26
C THR A 408 8.44 29.94 -17.15
N ARG A 409 8.76 28.67 -17.01
CA ARG A 409 8.20 27.80 -15.97
C ARG A 409 8.34 28.41 -14.58
N GLY A 410 7.25 28.45 -13.83
CA GLY A 410 7.23 28.97 -12.47
C GLY A 410 7.37 30.48 -12.35
N THR A 411 7.41 31.20 -13.49
CA THR A 411 7.46 32.66 -13.50
C THR A 411 6.15 33.21 -14.03
N GLU A 412 5.47 34.01 -13.26
CA GLU A 412 4.28 34.74 -13.71
C GLU A 412 4.71 36.04 -14.38
N LEU A 413 4.20 36.28 -15.57
CA LEU A 413 4.32 37.60 -16.18
C LEU A 413 3.33 38.53 -15.49
N THR A 414 3.85 39.63 -15.01
CA THR A 414 3.02 40.67 -14.43
C THR A 414 2.53 41.61 -15.52
N ASN A 415 1.34 42.17 -15.36
CA ASN A 415 0.88 43.27 -16.17
C ASN A 415 1.79 44.52 -16.00
N ASN A 416 1.55 45.55 -16.79
CA ASN A 416 2.27 46.80 -16.64
C ASN A 416 2.11 47.44 -15.25
N ASP A 417 1.09 47.07 -14.50
CA ASP A 417 0.89 47.46 -13.10
C ASP A 417 1.56 46.51 -12.08
N GLY A 418 2.26 45.46 -12.55
CA GLY A 418 2.99 44.54 -11.71
C GLY A 418 2.17 43.40 -11.11
N THR A 419 0.91 43.21 -11.52
CA THR A 419 0.01 42.20 -10.95
C THR A 419 -0.53 41.24 -12.00
N VAL A 420 -0.89 40.02 -11.57
CA VAL A 420 -1.62 39.02 -12.35
C VAL A 420 -3.11 39.17 -12.06
N HIS A 421 -3.92 39.31 -13.08
CA HIS A 421 -5.35 39.46 -12.90
C HIS A 421 -6.10 38.19 -13.21
N ASP A 422 -6.89 37.74 -12.25
CA ASP A 422 -7.83 36.65 -12.41
C ASP A 422 -9.01 37.10 -13.25
N ILE A 423 -9.26 36.47 -14.38
CA ILE A 423 -10.40 36.76 -15.24
C ILE A 423 -11.52 35.73 -15.15
N GLY A 424 -11.26 34.62 -14.47
CA GLY A 424 -12.23 33.57 -14.30
C GLY A 424 -11.66 32.31 -13.65
N ARG A 425 -12.51 31.32 -13.53
CA ARG A 425 -12.16 29.99 -13.06
C ARG A 425 -12.89 28.92 -13.84
N ALA A 426 -12.31 27.73 -13.89
CA ALA A 426 -12.91 26.56 -14.52
C ALA A 426 -12.50 25.30 -13.75
N LYS A 427 -13.06 24.17 -14.13
CA LYS A 427 -12.65 22.85 -13.66
C LYS A 427 -12.05 22.04 -14.79
N THR A 428 -11.02 21.28 -14.50
CA THR A 428 -10.38 20.37 -15.46
C THR A 428 -11.14 19.05 -15.49
N ARG A 429 -11.55 18.63 -16.68
CA ARG A 429 -12.13 17.31 -16.91
C ARG A 429 -11.10 16.32 -17.40
N ALA A 430 -10.30 16.70 -18.38
CA ALA A 430 -9.25 15.88 -18.96
C ALA A 430 -8.24 16.77 -19.72
N ILE A 431 -7.03 16.24 -19.90
CA ILE A 431 -6.03 16.80 -20.81
C ILE A 431 -5.55 15.68 -21.72
N GLU A 432 -5.63 15.89 -23.02
CA GLU A 432 -5.23 14.93 -24.04
C GLU A 432 -4.11 15.51 -24.92
N TYR A 433 -3.16 14.67 -25.30
CA TYR A 433 -2.18 15.05 -26.30
C TYR A 433 -2.87 15.36 -27.66
N ASN A 434 -2.50 16.46 -28.27
CA ASN A 434 -3.03 16.88 -29.57
C ASN A 434 -1.99 16.75 -30.68
N SER A 435 -0.83 17.38 -30.53
CA SER A 435 0.22 17.37 -31.55
C SER A 435 1.57 17.82 -30.96
N GLY A 436 2.66 17.55 -31.67
CA GLY A 436 4.02 17.98 -31.31
C GLY A 436 5.04 16.88 -31.51
N ALA A 437 6.30 17.15 -31.16
CA ALA A 437 7.43 16.26 -31.44
C ALA A 437 7.46 15.02 -30.50
N ASN A 438 6.95 15.12 -29.29
CA ASN A 438 7.05 14.07 -28.25
C ASN A 438 5.69 13.84 -27.60
N SER A 439 4.92 12.90 -28.13
CA SER A 439 3.64 12.52 -27.56
C SER A 439 3.79 11.96 -26.15
N GLY A 440 3.04 12.49 -25.21
CA GLY A 440 2.98 11.99 -23.83
C GLY A 440 4.22 12.25 -22.96
N VAL A 441 5.26 12.94 -23.47
CA VAL A 441 6.47 13.27 -22.72
C VAL A 441 6.51 14.76 -22.40
N PHE A 442 6.65 15.07 -21.11
CA PHE A 442 6.88 16.45 -20.67
C PHE A 442 8.37 16.80 -20.82
N MET A 443 8.65 17.84 -21.59
CA MET A 443 10.02 18.30 -21.80
C MET A 443 10.54 19.05 -20.57
N SER A 444 11.78 18.79 -20.22
CA SER A 444 12.43 19.44 -19.06
C SER A 444 12.80 20.91 -19.31
N THR A 445 12.97 21.27 -20.58
CA THR A 445 13.35 22.63 -20.99
C THR A 445 12.24 23.27 -21.81
N GLU A 446 11.95 24.52 -21.53
CA GLU A 446 10.89 25.29 -22.16
C GLU A 446 11.10 25.48 -23.66
N ALA A 447 12.34 25.73 -24.07
CA ALA A 447 12.70 25.96 -25.47
C ALA A 447 12.40 24.77 -26.41
N LEU A 448 12.21 23.56 -25.83
CA LEU A 448 11.92 22.33 -26.58
C LEU A 448 10.45 21.95 -26.56
N ARG A 449 9.58 22.74 -25.93
CA ARG A 449 8.16 22.42 -25.82
C ARG A 449 7.38 22.78 -27.04
N THR A 450 7.24 21.85 -27.93
CA THR A 450 6.43 21.98 -29.14
C THR A 450 5.08 21.27 -29.04
N ASN A 451 4.85 20.56 -27.94
CA ASN A 451 3.62 19.80 -27.75
C ASN A 451 2.43 20.71 -27.47
N THR A 452 1.31 20.37 -28.07
CA THR A 452 0.02 20.97 -27.79
C THR A 452 -0.90 19.91 -27.19
N TYR A 453 -1.78 20.36 -26.32
CA TYR A 453 -2.74 19.49 -25.63
C TYR A 453 -4.14 20.08 -25.74
N LYS A 454 -5.14 19.20 -25.77
CA LYS A 454 -6.54 19.55 -25.61
C LYS A 454 -6.88 19.53 -24.13
N HIS A 455 -7.23 20.67 -23.57
CA HIS A 455 -7.65 20.79 -22.18
C HIS A 455 -9.16 20.92 -22.15
N TYR A 456 -9.83 19.91 -21.63
CA TYR A 456 -11.28 19.89 -21.48
C TYR A 456 -11.65 20.59 -20.18
N LEU A 457 -12.28 21.74 -20.31
CA LEU A 457 -12.77 22.55 -19.19
C LEU A 457 -14.28 22.43 -19.08
N PHE A 458 -14.77 22.53 -17.86
CA PHE A 458 -16.20 22.64 -17.58
C PHE A 458 -16.41 23.57 -16.38
N ASP A 459 -17.66 23.94 -16.10
CA ASP A 459 -18.03 24.95 -15.09
C ASP A 459 -17.20 26.25 -15.25
N VAL A 460 -17.05 26.69 -16.48
CA VAL A 460 -16.29 27.91 -16.78
C VAL A 460 -17.07 29.12 -16.32
N VAL A 461 -16.53 29.84 -15.36
CA VAL A 461 -17.07 31.07 -14.84
C VAL A 461 -16.10 32.19 -15.15
N MET A 462 -16.53 33.13 -15.99
CA MET A 462 -15.77 34.36 -16.22
C MET A 462 -16.21 35.41 -15.22
N PHE A 463 -15.26 36.11 -14.62
CA PHE A 463 -15.57 37.15 -13.66
C PHE A 463 -16.13 38.38 -14.37
N ALA A 464 -17.15 38.97 -13.81
CA ALA A 464 -17.68 40.26 -14.26
C ALA A 464 -16.77 41.38 -13.72
N HIS A 465 -16.36 42.28 -14.61
CA HIS A 465 -15.61 43.45 -14.20
C HIS A 465 -16.58 44.61 -13.88
N LEU A 466 -16.44 45.17 -12.68
CA LEU A 466 -17.15 46.36 -12.26
C LEU A 466 -16.17 47.53 -12.22
N ASN A 467 -16.38 48.49 -13.13
CA ASN A 467 -15.61 49.72 -13.09
C ASN A 467 -16.25 50.68 -12.06
N VAL A 468 -15.51 50.95 -11.00
CA VAL A 468 -15.96 51.88 -9.95
C VAL A 468 -15.50 53.27 -10.36
N LYS A 469 -16.50 54.17 -10.54
CA LYS A 469 -16.24 55.55 -10.89
C LYS A 469 -16.27 56.42 -9.63
N GLY A 470 -15.19 57.11 -9.39
CA GLY A 470 -15.05 58.00 -8.23
C GLY A 470 -14.46 57.30 -6.99
N ALA A 471 -14.14 58.09 -5.96
CA ALA A 471 -13.63 57.56 -4.73
C ALA A 471 -14.72 56.76 -3.99
N ALA A 472 -14.49 55.50 -3.75
CA ALA A 472 -15.29 54.72 -2.81
C ALA A 472 -15.22 55.36 -1.41
N SER A 473 -16.29 55.36 -0.66
CA SER A 473 -16.32 55.88 0.71
C SER A 473 -15.51 55.00 1.70
N GLY A 474 -14.87 53.95 1.22
CA GLY A 474 -13.96 53.05 1.93
C GLY A 474 -13.13 52.26 0.95
N ALA A 475 -12.01 51.65 1.41
CA ALA A 475 -11.23 50.77 0.58
C ALA A 475 -11.98 49.45 0.38
N LEU A 476 -12.20 49.07 -0.88
CA LEU A 476 -12.72 47.74 -1.22
C LEU A 476 -11.64 46.69 -0.89
N THR A 477 -12.07 45.54 -0.43
CA THR A 477 -11.15 44.42 -0.12
C THR A 477 -11.58 43.15 -0.85
N THR A 478 -10.62 42.32 -1.21
CA THR A 478 -10.90 40.99 -1.79
C THR A 478 -11.70 40.15 -0.79
N GLY A 479 -12.74 39.47 -1.27
CA GLY A 479 -13.68 38.71 -0.44
C GLY A 479 -14.87 39.52 0.09
N GLU A 480 -14.90 40.84 -0.09
CA GLU A 480 -16.01 41.66 0.32
C GLU A 480 -17.23 41.47 -0.60
N THR A 481 -18.42 41.44 0.01
CA THR A 481 -19.68 41.34 -0.73
C THR A 481 -20.22 42.71 -1.05
N LEU A 482 -20.33 43.04 -2.32
CA LEU A 482 -20.99 44.25 -2.81
C LEU A 482 -22.48 44.00 -3.07
N THR A 483 -23.35 44.91 -2.66
CA THR A 483 -24.77 44.80 -2.89
C THR A 483 -25.23 46.01 -3.70
N GLY A 484 -25.89 45.78 -4.81
CA GLY A 484 -26.49 46.86 -5.63
C GLY A 484 -27.64 47.53 -4.91
N GLY A 485 -27.52 48.82 -4.63
CA GLY A 485 -28.53 49.58 -3.86
C GLY A 485 -29.94 49.60 -4.48
N THR A 486 -30.05 49.45 -5.79
CA THR A 486 -31.35 49.44 -6.50
C THR A 486 -31.76 48.02 -6.90
N SER A 487 -30.83 47.24 -7.34
CA SER A 487 -31.10 45.89 -7.88
C SER A 487 -31.11 44.79 -6.80
N ALA A 488 -30.60 45.08 -5.62
CA ALA A 488 -30.31 44.09 -4.57
C ALA A 488 -29.43 42.90 -5.05
N ALA A 489 -28.84 42.98 -6.24
CA ALA A 489 -27.90 41.99 -6.73
C ALA A 489 -26.62 42.05 -5.91
N THR A 490 -26.08 40.87 -5.58
CA THR A 490 -24.85 40.75 -4.80
C THR A 490 -23.73 40.17 -5.63
N GLY A 491 -22.51 40.61 -5.38
CA GLY A 491 -21.30 40.06 -5.97
C GLY A 491 -20.16 40.11 -4.95
N VAL A 492 -19.28 39.12 -4.98
CA VAL A 492 -18.10 39.08 -4.14
C VAL A 492 -16.92 39.63 -4.93
N VAL A 493 -16.11 40.47 -4.29
CA VAL A 493 -14.87 41.01 -4.88
C VAL A 493 -13.84 39.91 -4.92
N GLU A 494 -13.53 39.38 -6.10
CA GLU A 494 -12.52 38.34 -6.27
C GLU A 494 -11.11 38.94 -6.37
N SER A 495 -10.96 40.06 -7.06
CA SER A 495 -9.69 40.78 -7.18
C SER A 495 -9.94 42.27 -7.39
N LEU A 496 -8.96 43.08 -7.05
CA LEU A 496 -9.00 44.53 -7.25
C LEU A 496 -7.84 44.91 -8.18
N THR A 497 -8.18 45.70 -9.19
CA THR A 497 -7.20 46.26 -10.10
C THR A 497 -7.36 47.78 -10.11
N SER A 498 -6.27 48.48 -9.88
CA SER A 498 -6.24 49.92 -10.14
C SER A 498 -6.08 50.16 -11.64
N LEU A 499 -7.08 50.70 -12.26
CA LEU A 499 -6.95 51.18 -13.63
C LEU A 499 -6.07 52.43 -13.61
N GLY A 500 -4.88 52.33 -14.18
CA GLY A 500 -3.96 53.46 -14.25
C GLY A 500 -4.58 54.63 -14.98
N GLU A 501 -4.45 55.81 -14.42
CA GLU A 501 -4.77 57.04 -15.12
C GLU A 501 -3.56 57.49 -15.93
N ALA A 502 -3.77 57.90 -17.18
CA ALA A 502 -2.71 58.47 -18.00
C ALA A 502 -3.10 59.88 -18.41
N THR A 503 -2.17 60.81 -18.22
CA THR A 503 -2.41 62.20 -18.67
C THR A 503 -2.21 62.31 -20.18
N ILE A 504 -3.24 62.71 -20.88
CA ILE A 504 -3.17 62.92 -22.31
C ILE A 504 -2.39 64.20 -22.60
N THR A 505 -1.33 64.09 -23.41
CA THR A 505 -0.50 65.22 -23.81
C THR A 505 -0.81 65.68 -25.26
N GLY A 506 -1.48 64.86 -26.03
CA GLY A 506 -1.90 65.23 -27.38
C GLY A 506 -2.87 64.21 -27.98
N ILE A 507 -3.74 64.70 -28.82
CA ILE A 507 -4.65 63.88 -29.66
C ILE A 507 -4.53 64.38 -31.09
N THR A 508 -4.26 63.52 -32.04
CA THR A 508 -4.18 63.87 -33.45
C THR A 508 -5.58 63.99 -34.06
N GLN A 509 -5.74 64.87 -35.07
CA GLN A 509 -6.98 64.98 -35.86
C GLN A 509 -7.03 63.96 -37.01
N ALA A 510 -6.28 62.88 -36.89
CA ALA A 510 -6.26 61.81 -37.89
C ALA A 510 -7.42 60.81 -37.67
N ASN A 511 -7.75 60.03 -38.67
CA ASN A 511 -8.73 58.94 -38.57
C ASN A 511 -8.01 57.63 -38.90
N PRO A 512 -7.78 56.73 -37.93
CA PRO A 512 -8.11 56.87 -36.51
C PRO A 512 -7.23 57.92 -35.78
N PRO A 513 -7.74 58.57 -34.72
CA PRO A 513 -6.96 59.50 -33.92
C PRO A 513 -5.93 58.77 -33.08
N VAL A 514 -4.76 59.35 -32.94
CA VAL A 514 -3.70 58.83 -32.03
C VAL A 514 -3.68 59.70 -30.79
N VAL A 515 -3.84 59.07 -29.64
CA VAL A 515 -3.75 59.71 -28.33
C VAL A 515 -2.37 59.49 -27.75
N THR A 516 -1.67 60.56 -27.42
CA THR A 516 -0.37 60.53 -26.77
C THR A 516 -0.51 60.82 -25.30
N CYS A 517 0.06 59.96 -24.45
CA CYS A 517 0.04 60.10 -22.99
C CYS A 517 1.45 60.41 -22.46
N SER A 518 1.53 61.19 -21.37
CA SER A 518 2.78 61.38 -20.63
C SER A 518 3.10 60.16 -19.79
N GLY A 519 4.26 59.58 -19.98
CA GLY A 519 4.71 58.44 -19.15
C GLY A 519 4.01 57.14 -19.51
N GLY A 520 4.00 56.35 -20.25
CA GLY A 520 3.32 55.09 -20.58
C GLY A 520 1.90 54.96 -20.04
N HIS A 521 1.08 54.23 -20.74
CA HIS A 521 -0.29 53.93 -20.31
C HIS A 521 -0.42 52.42 -20.14
N ASN A 522 -1.19 52.01 -19.16
CA ASN A 522 -1.47 50.60 -18.86
C ASN A 522 -2.71 50.05 -19.59
N PHE A 523 -3.20 50.78 -20.62
CA PHE A 523 -4.37 50.36 -21.36
C PHE A 523 -4.04 49.24 -22.34
N LYS A 524 -4.94 48.28 -22.46
CA LYS A 524 -4.85 47.13 -23.36
C LYS A 524 -5.70 47.36 -24.62
N GLU A 525 -5.34 46.70 -25.69
CA GLU A 525 -6.13 46.65 -26.90
C GLU A 525 -7.54 46.11 -26.64
N GLY A 526 -8.56 46.82 -27.07
CA GLY A 526 -9.97 46.49 -26.84
C GLY A 526 -10.52 46.98 -25.50
N GLN A 527 -9.73 47.62 -24.64
CA GLN A 527 -10.20 48.21 -23.41
C GLN A 527 -10.97 49.51 -23.67
N ILE A 528 -12.15 49.67 -23.04
CA ILE A 528 -12.93 50.90 -23.08
C ILE A 528 -12.30 51.88 -22.09
N ILE A 529 -11.91 53.03 -22.56
CA ILE A 529 -11.34 54.13 -21.77
C ILE A 529 -12.28 55.32 -21.76
N GLU A 530 -12.33 56.03 -20.63
CA GLU A 530 -13.02 57.32 -20.54
C GLU A 530 -11.97 58.44 -20.67
N ILE A 531 -12.18 59.31 -21.61
CA ILE A 531 -11.37 60.52 -21.77
C ILE A 531 -12.13 61.69 -21.17
N ALA A 532 -11.54 62.30 -20.12
CA ALA A 532 -12.14 63.41 -19.44
C ALA A 532 -11.28 64.67 -19.56
N SER A 533 -11.91 65.81 -19.41
CA SER A 533 -11.22 67.14 -19.35
C SER A 533 -10.40 67.50 -20.60
N VAL A 534 -10.89 67.12 -21.78
CA VAL A 534 -10.25 67.52 -23.06
C VAL A 534 -10.75 68.88 -23.44
N SER A 535 -9.87 69.86 -23.57
CA SER A 535 -10.17 71.17 -24.12
C SER A 535 -9.73 71.24 -25.59
N GLY A 536 -10.64 71.78 -26.46
CA GLY A 536 -10.30 72.03 -27.86
C GLY A 536 -10.71 70.95 -28.86
N MET A 537 -11.54 69.99 -28.49
CA MET A 537 -12.25 69.11 -29.42
C MET A 537 -13.57 69.77 -29.80
N THR A 538 -13.66 70.33 -30.98
CA THR A 538 -14.94 70.82 -31.60
C THR A 538 -15.29 69.84 -32.72
#